data_ceb5880555ec7bd2f6fe8247df12497d
#
_entry.id   ceb5880555ec7bd2f6fe8247df12497d
#
_cell.length_a   1.000
_cell.length_b   1.000
_cell.length_c   1.000
_cell.angle_alpha   90.00
_cell.angle_beta   90.00
_cell.angle_gamma   90.00
#
_symmetry.space_group_name_H-M   'P 1'
#
loop_
_entity.id
_entity.type
_entity.pdbx_description
1 polymer ?
#
loop_
_entity_poly.entity_id
_entity_poly.type
_entity_poly.pdbx_seq_one_letter_code
_entity_poly.pdbx_strand_id
1 'polypeptide(L)'
;MTRLPPTSVDLLDPATRPYFLWWTDCTVGQLREHLASGDPAVRGYWLGALLREANSRDIWLFATVDQLRGDWAHVLRHLGRARARWAWLLDMPGVWPPPEARDA
;
A
#
# COMPACT_ATOMS: atom_id res chain seq x y z
N MET A 1 -16.31 7.77 12.21
CA MET A 1 -15.00 7.45 12.78
C MET A 1 -13.96 8.44 12.28
N THR A 2 -13.14 8.92 13.16
CA THR A 2 -12.16 9.93 12.84
C THR A 2 -10.88 9.28 12.35
N ARG A 3 -10.39 9.71 11.19
CA ARG A 3 -9.12 9.24 10.68
C ARG A 3 -8.00 9.91 11.47
N LEU A 4 -6.98 9.14 11.81
CA LEU A 4 -5.79 9.71 12.40
C LEU A 4 -5.08 10.63 11.41
N PRO A 5 -4.46 11.72 11.87
CA PRO A 5 -3.69 12.56 10.98
C PRO A 5 -2.45 11.81 10.46
N PRO A 6 -1.89 12.23 9.33
CA PRO A 6 -0.66 11.61 8.83
C PRO A 6 0.49 11.84 9.80
N THR A 7 1.57 11.07 9.65
CA THR A 7 2.75 11.22 10.50
C THR A 7 3.44 12.56 10.27
N SER A 8 3.24 13.17 9.10
CA SER A 8 3.75 14.51 8.80
C SER A 8 2.75 15.25 7.90
N VAL A 9 2.55 16.53 8.17
CA VAL A 9 1.70 17.37 7.31
C VAL A 9 2.31 17.55 5.93
N ASP A 10 3.62 17.33 5.79
CA ASP A 10 4.27 17.42 4.48
C ASP A 10 3.72 16.39 3.50
N LEU A 11 3.16 15.29 3.99
CA LEU A 11 2.54 14.29 3.12
C LEU A 11 1.28 14.80 2.43
N LEU A 12 0.79 15.96 2.80
CA LEU A 12 -0.32 16.63 2.13
C LEU A 12 0.16 17.54 1.00
N ASP A 13 1.46 17.82 0.93
CA ASP A 13 2.05 18.67 -0.11
C ASP A 13 2.51 17.81 -1.28
N PRO A 14 1.96 18.03 -2.48
CA PRO A 14 2.32 17.21 -3.65
C PRO A 14 3.80 17.31 -4.05
N ALA A 15 4.50 18.35 -3.62
CA ALA A 15 5.92 18.50 -3.94
C ALA A 15 6.84 17.71 -3.01
N THR A 16 6.31 17.17 -1.91
CA THR A 16 7.10 16.43 -0.94
C THR A 16 7.52 15.07 -1.49
N ARG A 17 8.75 14.69 -1.19
CA ARG A 17 9.22 13.32 -1.45
C ARG A 17 8.93 12.52 -0.18
N PRO A 18 7.95 11.58 -0.21
CA PRO A 18 7.57 10.89 1.01
C PRO A 18 8.68 9.95 1.50
N TYR A 19 8.82 9.85 2.81
CA TYR A 19 9.88 9.05 3.43
C TYR A 19 9.85 7.58 3.01
N PHE A 20 8.66 7.06 2.74
CA PHE A 20 8.48 5.64 2.43
C PHE A 20 8.84 5.29 0.98
N LEU A 21 9.12 6.28 0.14
CA LEU A 21 9.60 6.05 -1.23
C LEU A 21 11.09 6.39 -1.32
N TRP A 22 11.84 5.86 -0.38
CA TRP A 22 13.24 6.21 -0.18
C TRP A 22 14.18 5.82 -1.33
N TRP A 23 13.77 4.89 -2.17
CA TRP A 23 14.61 4.42 -3.29
C TRP A 23 14.39 5.20 -4.57
N THR A 24 13.50 6.18 -4.56
CA THR A 24 13.15 6.91 -5.79
C THR A 24 12.93 8.38 -5.46
N ASP A 25 12.95 9.21 -6.50
CA ASP A 25 12.69 10.65 -6.35
C ASP A 25 11.21 11.00 -6.48
N CYS A 26 10.35 10.01 -6.44
CA CYS A 26 8.90 10.19 -6.60
C CYS A 26 8.34 11.12 -5.52
N THR A 27 7.58 12.13 -5.94
CA THR A 27 6.89 13.03 -5.02
C THR A 27 5.51 12.48 -4.68
N VAL A 28 4.87 13.08 -3.68
CA VAL A 28 3.49 12.74 -3.30
C VAL A 28 2.56 12.91 -4.51
N GLY A 29 2.71 14.00 -5.27
CA GLY A 29 1.90 14.23 -6.45
C GLY A 29 2.07 13.15 -7.50
N GLN A 30 3.30 12.74 -7.74
CA GLN A 30 3.59 11.66 -8.68
C GLN A 30 3.05 10.32 -8.19
N LEU A 31 3.16 10.06 -6.89
CA LEU A 31 2.57 8.85 -6.31
C LEU A 31 1.07 8.81 -6.56
N ARG A 32 0.37 9.93 -6.35
CA ARG A 32 -1.08 9.99 -6.58
C ARG A 32 -1.42 9.75 -8.04
N GLU A 33 -0.59 10.24 -8.96
CA GLU A 33 -0.77 9.97 -10.39
C GLU A 33 -0.61 8.49 -10.70
N HIS A 34 0.39 7.83 -10.12
CA HIS A 34 0.59 6.40 -10.30
C HIS A 34 -0.57 5.59 -9.73
N LEU A 35 -1.09 5.99 -8.58
CA LEU A 35 -2.22 5.31 -7.96
C LEU A 35 -3.51 5.50 -8.74
N ALA A 36 -3.59 6.56 -9.55
CA ALA A 36 -4.73 6.82 -10.43
C ALA A 36 -4.52 6.29 -11.84
N SER A 37 -3.42 5.62 -12.12
CA SER A 37 -3.12 5.08 -13.44
C SER A 37 -4.21 4.13 -13.91
N GLY A 38 -4.49 4.13 -15.21
CA GLY A 38 -5.39 3.17 -15.80
C GLY A 38 -4.83 1.75 -15.88
N ASP A 39 -3.52 1.58 -15.67
CA ASP A 39 -2.86 0.28 -15.72
C ASP A 39 -2.83 -0.33 -14.32
N PRO A 40 -3.54 -1.45 -14.09
CA PRO A 40 -3.54 -2.07 -12.76
C PRO A 40 -2.17 -2.57 -12.31
N ALA A 41 -1.28 -2.88 -13.24
CA ALA A 41 0.07 -3.28 -12.87
C ALA A 41 0.85 -2.12 -12.26
N VAL A 42 0.67 -0.91 -12.80
CA VAL A 42 1.28 0.30 -12.26
C VAL A 42 0.70 0.60 -10.86
N ARG A 43 -0.61 0.58 -10.74
CA ARG A 43 -1.26 0.80 -9.45
C ARG A 43 -0.77 -0.22 -8.42
N GLY A 44 -0.70 -1.49 -8.81
CA GLY A 44 -0.29 -2.57 -7.92
C GLY A 44 1.13 -2.41 -7.39
N TYR A 45 2.04 -1.97 -8.23
CA TYR A 45 3.42 -1.73 -7.81
C TYR A 45 3.47 -0.65 -6.70
N TRP A 46 2.81 0.48 -6.93
CA TRP A 46 2.86 1.59 -5.98
C TRP A 46 2.03 1.34 -4.73
N LEU A 47 0.90 0.65 -4.85
CA LEU A 47 0.12 0.20 -3.70
C LEU A 47 0.93 -0.79 -2.86
N GLY A 48 1.64 -1.71 -3.50
CA GLY A 48 2.49 -2.66 -2.80
C GLY A 48 3.62 -1.95 -2.04
N ALA A 49 4.25 -0.98 -2.68
CA ALA A 49 5.29 -0.19 -2.04
C ALA A 49 4.74 0.56 -0.81
N LEU A 50 3.55 1.12 -0.96
CA LEU A 50 2.88 1.84 0.13
C LEU A 50 2.63 0.92 1.33
N LEU A 51 2.08 -0.27 1.08
CA LEU A 51 1.78 -1.22 2.16
C LEU A 51 3.04 -1.76 2.81
N ARG A 52 4.12 -1.90 2.05
CA ARG A 52 5.36 -2.47 2.56
C ARG A 52 6.17 -1.46 3.37
N GLU A 53 6.20 -0.20 2.93
CA GLU A 53 7.16 0.78 3.43
C GLU A 53 6.56 1.89 4.29
N ALA A 54 5.28 2.21 4.13
CA ALA A 54 4.69 3.34 4.84
C ALA A 54 4.16 2.92 6.22
N ASN A 55 4.14 3.90 7.13
CA ASN A 55 3.45 3.74 8.40
C ASN A 55 1.96 3.54 8.12
N SER A 56 1.30 2.70 8.90
CA SER A 56 -0.11 2.38 8.67
C SER A 56 -1.02 3.61 8.69
N ARG A 57 -0.67 4.63 9.46
CA ARG A 57 -1.44 5.88 9.46
C ARG A 57 -1.41 6.56 8.10
N ASP A 58 -0.27 6.48 7.42
CA ASP A 58 -0.06 7.18 6.16
C ASP A 58 -0.63 6.42 4.98
N ILE A 59 -0.74 5.09 5.09
CA ILE A 59 -1.32 4.27 4.03
C ILE A 59 -2.71 4.75 3.65
N TRP A 60 -3.54 5.03 4.66
CA TRP A 60 -4.94 5.40 4.43
C TRP A 60 -5.11 6.82 3.90
N LEU A 61 -4.03 7.59 3.85
CA LEU A 61 -4.03 8.88 3.20
C LEU A 61 -4.06 8.70 1.67
N PHE A 62 -3.49 7.62 1.17
CA PHE A 62 -3.30 7.39 -0.26
C PHE A 62 -4.14 6.26 -0.84
N ALA A 63 -4.64 5.35 -0.03
CA ALA A 63 -5.32 4.16 -0.50
C ALA A 63 -6.55 3.86 0.33
N THR A 64 -7.49 3.11 -0.25
CA THR A 64 -8.66 2.60 0.46
C THR A 64 -8.61 1.08 0.46
N VAL A 65 -9.36 0.47 1.38
CA VAL A 65 -9.49 -0.98 1.43
C VAL A 65 -10.04 -1.52 0.11
N ASP A 66 -11.06 -0.85 -0.44
CA ASP A 66 -11.67 -1.28 -1.69
C ASP A 66 -10.68 -1.24 -2.85
N GLN A 67 -9.85 -0.22 -2.92
CA GLN A 67 -8.82 -0.11 -3.93
C GLN A 67 -7.80 -1.24 -3.82
N LEU A 68 -7.34 -1.53 -2.61
CA LEU A 68 -6.39 -2.61 -2.36
C LEU A 68 -6.98 -3.96 -2.73
N ARG A 69 -8.23 -4.20 -2.38
CA ARG A 69 -8.90 -5.46 -2.72
C ARG A 69 -9.14 -5.58 -4.22
N GLY A 70 -9.52 -4.49 -4.87
CA GLY A 70 -9.78 -4.48 -6.30
C GLY A 70 -8.54 -4.78 -7.14
N ASP A 71 -7.37 -4.31 -6.70
CA ASP A 71 -6.11 -4.50 -7.41
C ASP A 71 -5.24 -5.58 -6.78
N TRP A 72 -5.81 -6.43 -5.92
CA TRP A 72 -5.05 -7.34 -5.06
C TRP A 72 -4.05 -8.23 -5.80
N ALA A 73 -4.44 -8.80 -6.92
CA ALA A 73 -3.55 -9.67 -7.68
C ALA A 73 -2.26 -8.95 -8.09
N HIS A 74 -2.35 -7.66 -8.36
CA HIS A 74 -1.20 -6.84 -8.76
C HIS A 74 -0.43 -6.30 -7.56
N VAL A 75 -1.08 -6.14 -6.41
CA VAL A 75 -0.46 -5.67 -5.17
C VAL A 75 0.34 -6.79 -4.52
N LEU A 76 -0.24 -7.97 -4.49
CA LEU A 76 0.26 -9.14 -3.76
C LEU A 76 1.71 -9.46 -4.10
N ARG A 77 2.08 -9.38 -5.36
CA ARG A 77 3.43 -9.72 -5.82
C ARG A 77 4.50 -8.78 -5.29
N HIS A 78 4.12 -7.59 -4.84
CA HIS A 78 5.08 -6.57 -4.40
C HIS A 78 5.15 -6.43 -2.88
N LEU A 79 4.50 -7.29 -2.12
CA LEU A 79 4.42 -7.15 -0.67
C LEU A 79 5.57 -7.80 0.10
N GLY A 80 6.30 -8.72 -0.51
CA GLY A 80 7.41 -9.38 0.16
C GLY A 80 6.97 -10.01 1.47
N ARG A 81 7.68 -9.68 2.53
CA ARG A 81 7.38 -10.23 3.86
C ARG A 81 6.05 -9.75 4.44
N ALA A 82 5.53 -8.66 3.93
CA ALA A 82 4.26 -8.13 4.41
C ALA A 82 3.04 -8.86 3.83
N ARG A 83 3.27 -9.78 2.88
CA ARG A 83 2.20 -10.44 2.14
C ARG A 83 1.19 -11.14 3.05
N ALA A 84 1.66 -11.97 3.95
CA ALA A 84 0.79 -12.73 4.81
C ALA A 84 -0.07 -11.85 5.70
N ARG A 85 0.55 -10.85 6.28
CA ARG A 85 -0.15 -9.93 7.17
C ARG A 85 -1.24 -9.16 6.44
N TRP A 86 -0.92 -8.63 5.26
CA TRP A 86 -1.90 -7.84 4.51
C TRP A 86 -3.00 -8.71 3.92
N ALA A 87 -2.68 -9.92 3.46
CA ALA A 87 -3.71 -10.86 3.02
C ALA A 87 -4.70 -11.15 4.14
N TRP A 88 -4.19 -11.37 5.33
CA TRP A 88 -5.02 -11.63 6.49
C TRP A 88 -5.86 -10.39 6.87
N LEU A 89 -5.23 -9.22 6.94
CA LEU A 89 -5.92 -8.00 7.33
C LEU A 89 -7.01 -7.58 6.35
N LEU A 90 -6.81 -7.85 5.07
CA LEU A 90 -7.77 -7.48 4.04
C LEU A 90 -8.74 -8.62 3.71
N ASP A 91 -8.58 -9.77 4.36
CA ASP A 91 -9.39 -10.96 4.10
C ASP A 91 -9.36 -11.33 2.62
N MET A 92 -8.17 -11.38 2.05
CA MET A 92 -7.95 -11.69 0.65
C MET A 92 -7.12 -12.95 0.50
N PRO A 93 -7.27 -13.71 -0.60
CA PRO A 93 -6.47 -14.88 -0.86
C PRO A 93 -5.02 -14.44 -1.05
N GLY A 94 -4.17 -14.91 -0.19
CA GLY A 94 -2.78 -14.67 -0.31
C GLY A 94 -2.17 -15.88 -0.77
N VAL A 95 -1.12 -16.04 -0.91
CA VAL A 95 -0.39 -17.09 -1.04
C VAL A 95 -0.37 -17.90 0.05
N TRP A 96 -1.01 -17.70 0.89
CA TRP A 96 -0.72 -18.05 2.09
C TRP A 96 -1.85 -18.59 2.77
N PRO A 97 -1.73 -19.77 3.24
CA PRO A 97 -2.43 -19.98 4.48
C PRO A 97 -1.59 -19.37 5.56
N PRO A 98 -2.20 -18.85 6.59
CA PRO A 98 -1.47 -18.40 7.76
C PRO A 98 -0.69 -19.54 8.35
N PRO A 99 0.40 -19.30 9.06
CA PRO A 99 1.22 -20.34 9.64
C PRO A 99 0.44 -21.29 10.53
N GLU A 100 -0.49 -20.79 11.27
CA GLU A 100 -1.32 -21.60 12.13
C GLU A 100 -2.16 -22.59 11.35
N ALA A 101 -2.59 -22.22 10.16
CA ALA A 101 -3.34 -23.11 9.31
C ALA A 101 -2.46 -24.19 8.71
N ARG A 102 -1.19 -23.93 8.53
CA ARG A 102 -0.26 -24.90 8.02
C ARG A 102 0.08 -25.95 9.02
N ASP A 103 0.11 -25.55 10.27
CA ASP A 103 0.49 -26.43 11.33
C ASP A 103 -0.64 -27.33 11.77
N ALA A 104 -1.79 -27.07 11.26
CA ALA A 104 -2.95 -27.85 11.65
C ALA A 104 -2.89 -29.23 11.06
#